data_951a47fe75c158be30e6b38354ff4f8c
#
_entry.id   951a47fe75c158be30e6b38354ff4f8c
#
_cell.length_a   1.000
_cell.length_b   1.000
_cell.length_c   1.000
_cell.angle_alpha   90.00
_cell.angle_beta   90.00
_cell.angle_gamma   90.00
#
_symmetry.space_group_name_H-M   'P 1'
#
loop_
_entity.id
_entity.type
_entity.pdbx_description
1 polymer ?
#
loop_
_entity_poly.entity_id
_entity_poly.type
_entity_poly.pdbx_seq_one_letter_code
_entity_poly.pdbx_strand_id
1 'polypeptide(L)'
;MSFHASGREFSCEVGDYSLSVVTVGAGISSLKWKGRNLVLPHKVTEVAPGWSGKMLLPWPNRIADGRYSWNDREYLLPINDRGTGTALHGLAAWVPWEIVDATASHVRLESFIAAQEFYPWPLTARLDLRLDPESGLNIELSAKNLGDSPAPYGASLHPYLLGGTTANDSILSLPASHIVDTDENLLPTGINPVSAAYDFRIPRMIDDLFIDHCYGGLQGNWEVRVTNAQGEGAALASKTPWVQIHTADALGRPGLAIEPMTCPPDAFNSGIDLVSLAPGQRHRLSLSIRGQ
;
A
#
# COMPACT_ATOMS: atom_id res chain seq x y z
N MET A 1 -29.10 -5.73 6.67
CA MET A 1 -27.84 -4.97 6.58
C MET A 1 -27.67 -4.56 5.12
N SER A 2 -27.49 -3.26 4.83
CA SER A 2 -27.21 -2.81 3.46
C SER A 2 -25.73 -3.01 3.13
N PHE A 3 -25.45 -3.53 1.94
CA PHE A 3 -24.11 -3.56 1.38
C PHE A 3 -23.93 -2.35 0.44
N HIS A 4 -22.81 -1.69 0.54
CA HIS A 4 -22.41 -0.56 -0.31
C HIS A 4 -21.26 -0.96 -1.26
N ALA A 5 -20.83 -0.04 -2.14
CA ALA A 5 -19.79 -0.30 -3.12
C ALA A 5 -18.45 -0.74 -2.47
N SER A 6 -18.10 -0.19 -1.30
CA SER A 6 -16.94 -0.62 -0.50
C SER A 6 -17.29 -1.55 0.67
N GLY A 7 -18.49 -2.16 0.65
CA GLY A 7 -18.95 -3.14 1.64
C GLY A 7 -19.62 -2.51 2.86
N ARG A 8 -19.16 -2.83 4.06
CA ARG A 8 -19.57 -2.25 5.34
C ARG A 8 -18.46 -1.36 5.87
N GLU A 9 -18.84 -0.40 6.72
CA GLU A 9 -17.90 0.51 7.38
C GLU A 9 -17.82 0.23 8.89
N PHE A 10 -16.64 0.34 9.44
CA PHE A 10 -16.35 0.45 10.87
C PHE A 10 -15.66 1.79 11.12
N SER A 11 -16.03 2.47 12.20
CA SER A 11 -15.38 3.73 12.60
C SER A 11 -15.10 3.74 14.09
N CYS A 12 -14.00 4.37 14.49
CA CYS A 12 -13.64 4.62 15.89
C CYS A 12 -12.90 5.95 16.03
N GLU A 13 -12.89 6.46 17.28
CA GLU A 13 -12.20 7.70 17.64
C GLU A 13 -11.40 7.50 18.93
N VAL A 14 -10.17 8.02 18.97
CA VAL A 14 -9.28 7.96 20.13
C VAL A 14 -8.49 9.27 20.22
N GLY A 15 -8.70 10.03 21.26
CA GLY A 15 -8.13 11.38 21.41
C GLY A 15 -8.54 12.27 20.23
N ASP A 16 -7.56 12.85 19.55
CA ASP A 16 -7.77 13.73 18.39
C ASP A 16 -7.86 12.94 17.06
N TYR A 17 -7.73 11.60 17.08
CA TYR A 17 -7.78 10.77 15.89
C TYR A 17 -9.16 10.17 15.65
N SER A 18 -9.57 10.11 14.37
CA SER A 18 -10.71 9.31 13.93
C SER A 18 -10.30 8.45 12.72
N LEU A 19 -10.77 7.20 12.72
CA LEU A 19 -10.51 6.19 11.70
C LEU A 19 -11.83 5.64 11.15
N SER A 20 -11.92 5.50 9.83
CA SER A 20 -12.96 4.70 9.17
C SER A 20 -12.31 3.66 8.26
N VAL A 21 -12.84 2.43 8.28
CA VAL A 21 -12.37 1.30 7.51
C VAL A 21 -13.54 0.63 6.82
N VAL A 22 -13.37 0.26 5.55
CA VAL A 22 -14.38 -0.44 4.75
C VAL A 22 -13.98 -1.89 4.49
N THR A 23 -14.96 -2.79 4.41
CA THR A 23 -14.68 -4.23 4.34
C THR A 23 -14.22 -4.73 2.96
N VAL A 24 -14.45 -4.01 1.87
CA VAL A 24 -13.86 -4.41 0.57
C VAL A 24 -12.40 -3.99 0.52
N GLY A 25 -11.50 -4.99 0.44
CA GLY A 25 -10.05 -4.80 0.43
C GLY A 25 -9.45 -4.29 1.74
N ALA A 26 -10.22 -4.39 2.85
CA ALA A 26 -9.87 -3.87 4.18
C ALA A 26 -9.39 -2.41 4.13
N GLY A 27 -10.07 -1.59 3.29
CA GLY A 27 -9.60 -0.26 2.91
C GLY A 27 -9.71 0.76 4.04
N ILE A 28 -8.63 1.49 4.31
CA ILE A 28 -8.65 2.68 5.17
C ILE A 28 -9.34 3.79 4.39
N SER A 29 -10.63 4.03 4.67
CA SER A 29 -11.45 5.00 3.94
C SER A 29 -11.36 6.42 4.48
N SER A 30 -10.91 6.58 5.73
CA SER A 30 -10.63 7.89 6.35
C SER A 30 -9.69 7.70 7.53
N LEU A 31 -8.74 8.61 7.67
CA LEU A 31 -7.95 8.81 8.88
C LEU A 31 -7.82 10.32 9.08
N LYS A 32 -8.26 10.81 10.26
CA LYS A 32 -8.15 12.24 10.59
C LYS A 32 -7.38 12.43 11.87
N TRP A 33 -6.75 13.59 12.00
CA TRP A 33 -6.15 14.10 13.22
C TRP A 33 -6.54 15.55 13.41
N LYS A 34 -7.09 15.90 14.58
CA LYS A 34 -7.63 17.24 14.90
C LYS A 34 -8.60 17.75 13.81
N GLY A 35 -9.46 16.86 13.30
CA GLY A 35 -10.43 17.16 12.26
C GLY A 35 -9.89 17.22 10.82
N ARG A 36 -8.56 17.23 10.63
CA ARG A 36 -7.90 17.28 9.32
C ARG A 36 -7.69 15.86 8.77
N ASN A 37 -8.00 15.65 7.50
CA ASN A 37 -7.72 14.39 6.81
C ASN A 37 -6.20 14.18 6.69
N LEU A 38 -5.72 13.01 7.09
CA LEU A 38 -4.34 12.56 6.88
C LEU A 38 -4.19 11.71 5.62
N VAL A 39 -5.27 11.04 5.22
CA VAL A 39 -5.34 10.24 3.99
C VAL A 39 -6.49 10.70 3.12
N LEU A 40 -6.43 10.42 1.81
CA LEU A 40 -7.50 10.71 0.87
C LEU A 40 -8.77 9.96 1.28
N PRO A 41 -9.83 10.67 1.68
CA PRO A 41 -11.05 10.02 2.14
C PRO A 41 -11.93 9.57 0.97
N HIS A 42 -12.70 8.49 1.19
CA HIS A 42 -13.82 8.10 0.33
C HIS A 42 -14.96 7.53 1.16
N LYS A 43 -16.17 7.60 0.64
CA LYS A 43 -17.36 7.07 1.34
C LYS A 43 -17.49 5.58 1.11
N VAL A 44 -18.13 4.88 2.06
CA VAL A 44 -18.45 3.45 1.90
C VAL A 44 -19.33 3.17 0.67
N THR A 45 -20.11 4.16 0.22
CA THR A 45 -20.98 4.09 -0.97
C THR A 45 -20.24 4.24 -2.29
N GLU A 46 -18.94 4.57 -2.25
CA GLU A 46 -18.09 4.81 -3.41
C GLU A 46 -17.10 3.65 -3.58
N VAL A 47 -16.71 3.39 -4.83
CA VAL A 47 -15.52 2.56 -5.11
C VAL A 47 -14.29 3.37 -4.74
N ALA A 48 -13.36 2.80 -3.99
CA ALA A 48 -12.14 3.50 -3.59
C ALA A 48 -11.38 4.00 -4.83
N PRO A 49 -11.13 5.33 -4.95
CA PRO A 49 -10.44 5.88 -6.11
C PRO A 49 -8.97 5.43 -6.09
N GLY A 50 -8.43 5.03 -7.24
CA GLY A 50 -7.00 4.72 -7.39
C GLY A 50 -6.45 3.77 -6.32
N TRP A 51 -7.20 2.74 -5.94
CA TRP A 51 -6.83 1.77 -4.89
C TRP A 51 -6.67 2.36 -3.48
N SER A 52 -7.16 3.58 -3.24
CA SER A 52 -6.96 4.32 -1.99
C SER A 52 -7.26 3.46 -0.75
N GLY A 53 -6.26 3.36 0.13
CA GLY A 53 -6.32 2.66 1.42
C GLY A 53 -6.34 1.13 1.34
N LYS A 54 -6.30 0.51 0.15
CA LYS A 54 -6.44 -0.95 -0.05
C LYS A 54 -5.22 -1.73 0.39
N MET A 55 -5.44 -3.00 0.82
CA MET A 55 -4.38 -3.98 1.10
C MET A 55 -4.00 -4.70 -0.17
N LEU A 56 -2.70 -4.74 -0.48
CA LEU A 56 -2.13 -5.28 -1.71
C LEU A 56 -1.35 -6.55 -1.39
N LEU A 57 -1.92 -7.70 -1.70
CA LEU A 57 -1.28 -9.01 -1.61
C LEU A 57 -1.99 -10.01 -2.55
N PRO A 58 -1.35 -11.11 -2.99
CA PRO A 58 -0.02 -11.60 -2.64
C PRO A 58 1.14 -10.97 -3.42
N TRP A 59 0.90 -9.93 -4.23
CA TRP A 59 1.94 -9.09 -4.82
C TRP A 59 1.52 -7.61 -4.76
N PRO A 60 2.43 -6.69 -4.38
CA PRO A 60 2.25 -5.26 -4.58
C PRO A 60 2.67 -4.90 -5.99
N ASN A 61 2.21 -3.77 -6.51
CA ASN A 61 2.58 -3.22 -7.80
C ASN A 61 2.38 -4.23 -8.96
N ARG A 62 3.21 -4.21 -10.00
CA ARG A 62 3.02 -4.88 -11.30
C ARG A 62 3.72 -6.23 -11.40
N ILE A 63 3.14 -7.14 -12.21
CA ILE A 63 3.80 -8.31 -12.78
C ILE A 63 3.70 -8.19 -14.30
N ALA A 64 4.86 -8.18 -14.97
CA ALA A 64 5.00 -8.00 -16.40
C ALA A 64 4.18 -9.04 -17.18
N ASP A 65 3.40 -8.59 -18.19
CA ASP A 65 2.56 -9.42 -19.05
C ASP A 65 1.57 -10.34 -18.29
N GLY A 66 1.37 -10.08 -16.97
CA GLY A 66 0.64 -11.01 -16.11
C GLY A 66 1.27 -12.39 -16.03
N ARG A 67 2.57 -12.53 -16.28
CA ARG A 67 3.28 -13.80 -16.40
C ARG A 67 4.38 -13.89 -15.35
N TYR A 68 4.47 -15.04 -14.67
CA TYR A 68 5.60 -15.35 -13.80
C TYR A 68 5.88 -16.85 -13.76
N SER A 69 7.09 -17.23 -13.34
CA SER A 69 7.49 -18.62 -13.13
C SER A 69 7.81 -18.88 -11.67
N TRP A 70 7.33 -20.00 -11.13
CA TRP A 70 7.62 -20.45 -9.77
C TRP A 70 7.76 -21.96 -9.71
N ASN A 71 8.86 -22.46 -9.17
CA ASN A 71 9.19 -23.90 -9.10
C ASN A 71 9.02 -24.60 -10.47
N ASP A 72 9.69 -24.06 -11.50
CA ASP A 72 9.70 -24.58 -12.87
C ASP A 72 8.32 -24.65 -13.56
N ARG A 73 7.32 -23.98 -13.02
CA ARG A 73 5.99 -23.86 -13.61
C ARG A 73 5.67 -22.40 -13.92
N GLU A 74 5.12 -22.18 -15.12
CA GLU A 74 4.62 -20.88 -15.56
C GLU A 74 3.16 -20.68 -15.13
N TYR A 75 2.82 -19.42 -14.76
CA TYR A 75 1.49 -18.97 -14.36
C TYR A 75 1.10 -17.72 -15.13
N LEU A 76 -0.17 -17.62 -15.53
CA LEU A 76 -0.73 -16.51 -16.30
C LEU A 76 -1.83 -15.83 -15.49
N LEU A 77 -1.55 -14.65 -14.96
CA LEU A 77 -2.47 -13.82 -14.21
C LEU A 77 -3.39 -13.02 -15.16
N PRO A 78 -4.62 -12.72 -14.74
CA PRO A 78 -5.45 -11.77 -15.47
C PRO A 78 -4.80 -10.38 -15.52
N ILE A 79 -4.73 -9.79 -16.72
CA ILE A 79 -4.30 -8.40 -16.93
C ILE A 79 -5.43 -7.48 -16.46
N ASN A 80 -5.20 -6.72 -15.43
CA ASN A 80 -6.13 -5.73 -14.87
C ASN A 80 -5.66 -4.28 -15.02
N ASP A 81 -4.40 -4.05 -15.36
CA ASP A 81 -3.88 -2.77 -15.86
C ASP A 81 -3.64 -2.87 -17.37
N ARG A 82 -4.66 -2.52 -18.15
CA ARG A 82 -4.61 -2.63 -19.62
C ARG A 82 -3.69 -1.59 -20.26
N GLY A 83 -3.44 -0.48 -19.57
CA GLY A 83 -2.58 0.59 -20.08
C GLY A 83 -1.13 0.15 -20.17
N THR A 84 -0.68 -0.65 -19.22
CA THR A 84 0.69 -1.18 -19.14
C THR A 84 0.81 -2.65 -19.52
N GLY A 85 -0.33 -3.36 -19.73
CA GLY A 85 -0.33 -4.80 -20.02
C GLY A 85 0.06 -5.67 -18.83
N THR A 86 -0.17 -5.22 -17.58
CA THR A 86 0.34 -5.89 -16.39
C THR A 86 -0.77 -6.43 -15.46
N ALA A 87 -0.41 -7.38 -14.59
CA ALA A 87 -1.22 -7.75 -13.45
C ALA A 87 -0.82 -6.89 -12.23
N LEU A 88 -1.78 -6.11 -11.71
CA LEU A 88 -1.54 -5.06 -10.72
C LEU A 88 -2.18 -5.39 -9.38
N HIS A 89 -1.43 -5.21 -8.27
CA HIS A 89 -1.88 -5.12 -6.87
C HIS A 89 -2.56 -6.37 -6.27
N GLY A 90 -2.27 -7.55 -6.80
CA GLY A 90 -2.67 -8.80 -6.18
C GLY A 90 -4.17 -9.11 -6.21
N LEU A 91 -4.62 -9.88 -5.23
CA LEU A 91 -5.98 -10.45 -5.19
C LEU A 91 -6.84 -9.88 -4.06
N ALA A 92 -6.22 -9.27 -3.04
CA ALA A 92 -6.90 -8.91 -1.78
C ALA A 92 -7.66 -7.59 -1.83
N ALA A 93 -7.34 -6.70 -2.77
CA ALA A 93 -7.84 -5.32 -2.78
C ALA A 93 -9.35 -5.20 -3.11
N TRP A 94 -9.92 -6.19 -3.80
CA TRP A 94 -11.33 -6.14 -4.25
C TRP A 94 -12.19 -7.28 -3.71
N VAL A 95 -11.65 -8.08 -2.77
CA VAL A 95 -12.42 -9.11 -2.09
C VAL A 95 -12.98 -8.60 -0.76
N PRO A 96 -14.09 -9.17 -0.26
CA PRO A 96 -14.60 -8.83 1.06
C PRO A 96 -13.68 -9.36 2.15
N TRP A 97 -13.52 -8.55 3.20
CA TRP A 97 -12.89 -8.90 4.46
C TRP A 97 -13.94 -8.88 5.57
N GLU A 98 -13.82 -9.78 6.52
CA GLU A 98 -14.72 -9.85 7.68
C GLU A 98 -14.10 -9.12 8.86
N ILE A 99 -14.89 -8.30 9.55
CA ILE A 99 -14.53 -7.73 10.85
C ILE A 99 -14.72 -8.85 11.88
N VAL A 100 -13.61 -9.37 12.41
CA VAL A 100 -13.60 -10.49 13.35
C VAL A 100 -13.44 -10.05 14.80
N ASP A 101 -12.92 -8.85 15.02
CA ASP A 101 -12.81 -8.22 16.33
C ASP A 101 -12.83 -6.70 16.19
N ALA A 102 -13.48 -6.01 17.11
CA ALA A 102 -13.56 -4.55 17.14
C ALA A 102 -13.78 -4.03 18.55
N THR A 103 -13.04 -2.96 18.88
CA THR A 103 -13.17 -2.21 20.14
C THR A 103 -13.19 -0.71 19.84
N ALA A 104 -13.19 0.13 20.87
CA ALA A 104 -13.15 1.59 20.70
C ALA A 104 -11.86 2.12 20.04
N SER A 105 -10.76 1.31 20.02
CA SER A 105 -9.45 1.74 19.50
C SER A 105 -8.79 0.72 18.58
N HIS A 106 -9.47 -0.38 18.27
CA HIS A 106 -8.88 -1.47 17.49
C HIS A 106 -9.94 -2.11 16.61
N VAL A 107 -9.56 -2.47 15.39
CA VAL A 107 -10.35 -3.35 14.53
C VAL A 107 -9.43 -4.36 13.86
N ARG A 108 -9.89 -5.61 13.83
CA ARG A 108 -9.26 -6.71 13.08
C ARG A 108 -10.17 -7.17 11.96
N LEU A 109 -9.60 -7.23 10.76
CA LEU A 109 -10.26 -7.79 9.59
C LEU A 109 -9.49 -9.02 9.11
N GLU A 110 -10.22 -10.01 8.61
CA GLU A 110 -9.64 -11.21 8.00
C GLU A 110 -10.30 -11.50 6.66
N SER A 111 -9.53 -12.10 5.76
CA SER A 111 -10.03 -12.60 4.48
C SER A 111 -9.34 -13.91 4.11
N PHE A 112 -10.10 -14.82 3.51
CA PHE A 112 -9.58 -16.00 2.85
C PHE A 112 -9.35 -15.67 1.37
N ILE A 113 -8.09 -15.72 0.94
CA ILE A 113 -7.70 -15.58 -0.45
C ILE A 113 -7.66 -16.98 -1.05
N ALA A 114 -8.70 -17.31 -1.80
CA ALA A 114 -8.84 -18.62 -2.39
C ALA A 114 -7.74 -18.89 -3.43
N ALA A 115 -7.29 -20.14 -3.50
CA ALA A 115 -6.42 -20.60 -4.56
C ALA A 115 -7.09 -20.39 -5.94
N GLN A 116 -6.30 -19.94 -6.90
CA GLN A 116 -6.71 -19.74 -8.29
C GLN A 116 -5.77 -20.57 -9.19
N GLU A 117 -6.19 -20.88 -10.41
CA GLU A 117 -5.34 -21.59 -11.37
C GLU A 117 -3.99 -20.89 -11.59
N PHE A 118 -4.03 -19.57 -11.59
CA PHE A 118 -2.88 -18.69 -11.79
C PHE A 118 -2.11 -18.34 -10.49
N TYR A 119 -2.65 -18.65 -9.32
CA TYR A 119 -2.02 -18.53 -8.00
C TYR A 119 -2.58 -19.62 -7.06
N PRO A 120 -2.04 -20.86 -7.13
CA PRO A 120 -2.67 -22.03 -6.49
C PRO A 120 -2.38 -22.19 -4.99
N TRP A 121 -1.97 -21.15 -4.30
CA TRP A 121 -1.70 -21.14 -2.87
C TRP A 121 -2.79 -20.38 -2.11
N PRO A 122 -3.67 -21.09 -1.36
CA PRO A 122 -4.65 -20.42 -0.52
C PRO A 122 -3.96 -19.69 0.64
N LEU A 123 -4.38 -18.44 0.91
CA LEU A 123 -3.87 -17.65 2.02
C LEU A 123 -4.98 -17.24 2.99
N THR A 124 -4.65 -17.11 4.26
CA THR A 124 -5.44 -16.28 5.18
C THR A 124 -4.71 -14.96 5.37
N ALA A 125 -5.38 -13.86 5.03
CA ALA A 125 -4.90 -12.52 5.26
C ALA A 125 -5.57 -11.94 6.52
N ARG A 126 -4.80 -11.17 7.32
CA ARG A 126 -5.27 -10.48 8.51
C ARG A 126 -4.72 -9.06 8.53
N LEU A 127 -5.59 -8.11 8.84
CA LEU A 127 -5.25 -6.73 9.09
C LEU A 127 -5.65 -6.37 10.52
N ASP A 128 -4.69 -5.91 11.31
CA ASP A 128 -4.89 -5.32 12.62
C ASP A 128 -4.64 -3.81 12.53
N LEU A 129 -5.65 -3.02 12.88
CA LEU A 129 -5.59 -1.56 12.94
C LEU A 129 -5.80 -1.13 14.39
N ARG A 130 -4.84 -0.41 14.95
CA ARG A 130 -4.90 0.11 16.32
C ARG A 130 -4.68 1.60 16.32
N LEU A 131 -5.69 2.33 16.77
CA LEU A 131 -5.63 3.79 16.93
C LEU A 131 -5.13 4.13 18.33
N ASP A 132 -4.14 5.00 18.41
CA ASP A 132 -3.49 5.42 19.65
C ASP A 132 -3.41 6.96 19.67
N PRO A 133 -3.70 7.63 20.82
CA PRO A 133 -3.81 9.09 20.87
C PRO A 133 -2.47 9.80 20.66
N GLU A 134 -1.33 9.13 20.88
CA GLU A 134 0.01 9.71 20.76
C GLU A 134 0.70 9.31 19.45
N SER A 135 0.65 8.02 19.09
CA SER A 135 1.36 7.48 17.93
C SER A 135 0.53 7.43 16.65
N GLY A 136 -0.77 7.69 16.70
CA GLY A 136 -1.67 7.66 15.56
C GLY A 136 -2.16 6.25 15.23
N LEU A 137 -2.27 5.92 13.95
CA LEU A 137 -2.73 4.63 13.46
C LEU A 137 -1.55 3.66 13.31
N ASN A 138 -1.56 2.58 14.07
CA ASN A 138 -0.62 1.46 13.96
C ASN A 138 -1.29 0.34 13.17
N ILE A 139 -0.59 -0.20 12.17
CA ILE A 139 -1.09 -1.15 11.17
C ILE A 139 -0.19 -2.37 11.14
N GLU A 140 -0.77 -3.57 11.27
CA GLU A 140 -0.11 -4.83 10.97
C GLU A 140 -0.93 -5.60 9.93
N LEU A 141 -0.37 -5.77 8.73
CA LEU A 141 -0.89 -6.64 7.69
C LEU A 141 -0.11 -7.95 7.72
N SER A 142 -0.80 -9.08 7.77
CA SER A 142 -0.15 -10.39 7.73
C SER A 142 -0.89 -11.35 6.81
N ALA A 143 -0.14 -12.30 6.23
CA ALA A 143 -0.72 -13.43 5.51
C ALA A 143 -0.06 -14.73 5.94
N LYS A 144 -0.85 -15.81 5.96
CA LYS A 144 -0.40 -17.17 6.24
C LYS A 144 -0.68 -18.06 5.05
N ASN A 145 0.31 -18.82 4.60
CA ASN A 145 0.12 -19.85 3.58
C ASN A 145 -0.62 -21.05 4.18
N LEU A 146 -1.77 -21.39 3.61
CA LEU A 146 -2.58 -22.55 3.98
C LEU A 146 -2.38 -23.75 3.03
N GLY A 147 -1.59 -23.56 1.96
CA GLY A 147 -1.25 -24.61 1.00
C GLY A 147 -0.19 -25.56 1.54
N ASP A 148 0.18 -26.53 0.71
CA ASP A 148 1.13 -27.61 1.00
C ASP A 148 2.52 -27.37 0.40
N SER A 149 2.71 -26.28 -0.33
CA SER A 149 3.98 -25.91 -0.98
C SER A 149 4.29 -24.40 -0.75
N PRO A 150 5.56 -23.99 -0.88
CA PRO A 150 5.94 -22.57 -0.75
C PRO A 150 5.27 -21.69 -1.80
N ALA A 151 4.69 -20.57 -1.38
CA ALA A 151 4.04 -19.58 -2.22
C ALA A 151 4.94 -18.37 -2.47
N PRO A 152 5.03 -17.83 -3.71
CA PRO A 152 5.62 -16.52 -3.94
C PRO A 152 4.72 -15.45 -3.32
N TYR A 153 5.30 -14.49 -2.56
CA TYR A 153 4.51 -13.54 -1.80
C TYR A 153 5.19 -12.19 -1.68
N GLY A 154 4.41 -11.16 -1.81
CA GLY A 154 4.72 -9.79 -1.46
C GLY A 154 3.49 -9.07 -0.93
N ALA A 155 3.68 -7.98 -0.19
CA ALA A 155 2.59 -7.20 0.38
C ALA A 155 2.90 -5.72 0.45
N SER A 156 1.81 -4.93 0.39
CA SER A 156 1.80 -3.49 0.61
C SER A 156 0.41 -3.03 1.05
N LEU A 157 0.26 -1.74 1.25
CA LEU A 157 -1.02 -1.04 1.27
C LEU A 157 -0.87 0.30 0.55
N HIS A 158 -1.99 0.88 0.11
CA HIS A 158 -2.02 2.01 -0.82
C HIS A 158 -2.64 3.30 -0.23
N PRO A 159 -2.16 3.84 0.91
CA PRO A 159 -2.67 5.09 1.43
C PRO A 159 -2.19 6.27 0.58
N TYR A 160 -3.07 7.21 0.28
CA TYR A 160 -2.70 8.52 -0.24
C TYR A 160 -2.57 9.49 0.92
N LEU A 161 -1.36 9.92 1.25
CA LEU A 161 -1.13 10.92 2.30
C LEU A 161 -1.42 12.33 1.79
N LEU A 162 -1.99 13.15 2.67
CA LEU A 162 -2.35 14.53 2.38
C LEU A 162 -1.42 15.48 3.15
N GLY A 163 -0.80 16.41 2.43
CA GLY A 163 0.00 17.51 2.97
C GLY A 163 -0.61 18.85 2.58
N GLY A 164 -0.45 19.25 1.32
CA GLY A 164 -1.05 20.43 0.73
C GLY A 164 -2.51 20.24 0.31
N THR A 165 -3.02 21.16 -0.50
CA THR A 165 -4.34 21.04 -1.14
C THR A 165 -4.30 19.98 -2.25
N THR A 166 -3.15 19.86 -2.91
CA THR A 166 -2.84 18.88 -3.94
C THR A 166 -1.43 18.31 -3.73
N ALA A 167 -1.01 17.34 -4.52
CA ALA A 167 0.37 16.87 -4.52
C ALA A 167 1.37 17.98 -4.91
N ASN A 168 0.96 18.93 -5.76
CA ASN A 168 1.84 19.99 -6.26
C ASN A 168 2.35 20.91 -5.14
N ASP A 169 1.49 21.30 -4.21
CA ASP A 169 1.81 22.15 -3.06
C ASP A 169 2.19 21.36 -1.80
N SER A 170 2.42 20.06 -1.95
CA SER A 170 2.93 19.20 -0.90
C SER A 170 4.46 19.17 -0.88
N ILE A 171 5.03 19.21 0.33
CA ILE A 171 6.45 19.00 0.59
C ILE A 171 6.65 17.52 0.95
N LEU A 172 7.46 16.83 0.16
CA LEU A 172 7.85 15.45 0.41
C LEU A 172 9.22 15.38 1.09
N SER A 173 9.32 14.54 2.13
CA SER A 173 10.57 14.07 2.74
C SER A 173 10.62 12.56 2.67
N LEU A 174 11.66 12.00 2.03
CA LEU A 174 11.83 10.56 1.82
C LEU A 174 13.31 10.19 1.98
N PRO A 175 13.70 9.36 2.97
CA PRO A 175 15.10 9.02 3.24
C PRO A 175 15.65 7.91 2.34
N ALA A 176 15.16 7.76 1.11
CA ALA A 176 15.60 6.76 0.18
C ALA A 176 16.87 7.20 -0.57
N SER A 177 17.77 6.26 -0.81
CA SER A 177 19.02 6.50 -1.55
C SER A 177 19.01 5.93 -2.96
N HIS A 178 18.07 5.05 -3.29
CA HIS A 178 17.94 4.41 -4.59
C HIS A 178 16.53 4.59 -5.14
N ILE A 179 16.43 4.55 -6.47
CA ILE A 179 15.17 4.58 -7.23
C ILE A 179 15.18 3.44 -8.24
N VAL A 180 14.02 2.86 -8.50
CA VAL A 180 13.82 1.88 -9.56
C VAL A 180 13.46 2.66 -10.82
N ASP A 181 14.32 2.63 -11.83
CA ASP A 181 14.03 3.16 -13.14
C ASP A 181 13.04 2.25 -13.87
N THR A 182 12.16 2.84 -14.67
CA THR A 182 11.11 2.11 -15.38
C THR A 182 11.10 2.41 -16.87
N ASP A 183 10.56 1.48 -17.64
CA ASP A 183 10.19 1.70 -19.05
C ASP A 183 8.84 2.43 -19.19
N GLU A 184 8.34 2.53 -20.41
CA GLU A 184 7.05 3.13 -20.75
C GLU A 184 5.83 2.40 -20.17
N ASN A 185 5.98 1.13 -19.80
CA ASN A 185 4.97 0.29 -19.14
C ASN A 185 5.11 0.29 -17.61
N LEU A 186 5.95 1.18 -17.05
CA LEU A 186 6.27 1.29 -15.64
C LEU A 186 6.86 -0.02 -15.05
N LEU A 187 7.53 -0.80 -15.89
CA LEU A 187 8.24 -2.02 -15.49
C LEU A 187 9.72 -1.71 -15.19
N PRO A 188 10.31 -2.34 -14.16
CA PRO A 188 11.69 -2.08 -13.75
C PRO A 188 12.71 -2.32 -14.87
N THR A 189 13.61 -1.36 -15.06
CA THR A 189 14.77 -1.47 -15.98
C THR A 189 16.11 -1.46 -15.25
N GLY A 190 16.13 -0.97 -14.00
CA GLY A 190 17.33 -0.93 -13.17
C GLY A 190 17.05 -0.31 -11.80
N ILE A 191 18.01 -0.49 -10.88
CA ILE A 191 18.01 0.13 -9.56
C ILE A 191 19.24 1.02 -9.48
N ASN A 192 19.04 2.33 -9.39
CA ASN A 192 20.09 3.32 -9.44
C ASN A 192 20.04 4.28 -8.23
N PRO A 193 21.15 4.96 -7.90
CA PRO A 193 21.10 6.05 -6.94
C PRO A 193 20.07 7.12 -7.36
N VAL A 194 19.35 7.70 -6.40
CA VAL A 194 18.35 8.75 -6.70
C VAL A 194 19.03 9.92 -7.41
N SER A 195 18.46 10.36 -8.53
CA SER A 195 18.90 11.56 -9.24
C SER A 195 18.44 12.82 -8.50
N ALA A 196 19.08 13.97 -8.76
CA ALA A 196 18.71 15.23 -8.12
C ALA A 196 17.23 15.61 -8.30
N ALA A 197 16.61 15.21 -9.43
CA ALA A 197 15.19 15.47 -9.71
C ALA A 197 14.24 14.66 -8.80
N TYR A 198 14.67 13.50 -8.32
CA TYR A 198 13.87 12.58 -7.50
C TYR A 198 14.43 12.42 -6.08
N ASP A 199 15.39 13.26 -5.66
CA ASP A 199 15.97 13.23 -4.32
C ASP A 199 15.16 14.07 -3.33
N PHE A 200 14.51 13.41 -2.38
CA PHE A 200 13.71 14.01 -1.33
C PHE A 200 14.30 13.78 0.07
N ARG A 201 15.58 13.42 0.17
CA ARG A 201 16.30 13.33 1.46
C ARG A 201 16.40 14.70 2.12
N ILE A 202 16.45 15.77 1.33
CA ILE A 202 16.18 17.14 1.77
C ILE A 202 14.73 17.44 1.38
N PRO A 203 13.85 17.75 2.36
CA PRO A 203 12.44 18.03 2.08
C PRO A 203 12.26 19.14 1.06
N ARG A 204 11.42 18.90 0.05
CA ARG A 204 11.11 19.90 -0.98
C ARG A 204 9.71 19.73 -1.56
N MET A 205 9.21 20.79 -2.15
CA MET A 205 7.93 20.80 -2.85
C MET A 205 7.97 19.85 -4.07
N ILE A 206 6.85 19.21 -4.34
CA ILE A 206 6.67 18.31 -5.50
C ILE A 206 6.53 19.10 -6.78
N ASP A 207 5.81 20.24 -6.72
CA ASP A 207 5.42 21.03 -7.90
C ASP A 207 4.68 20.15 -8.94
N ASP A 208 5.00 20.28 -10.20
CA ASP A 208 4.43 19.51 -11.31
C ASP A 208 5.18 18.21 -11.63
N LEU A 209 6.17 17.85 -10.80
CA LEU A 209 6.96 16.62 -11.00
C LEU A 209 6.05 15.39 -11.00
N PHE A 210 6.08 14.62 -12.08
CA PHE A 210 5.46 13.31 -12.15
C PHE A 210 6.31 12.30 -11.38
N ILE A 211 5.68 11.58 -10.45
CA ILE A 211 6.32 10.47 -9.72
C ILE A 211 5.37 9.26 -9.79
N ASP A 212 5.86 8.17 -10.32
CA ASP A 212 5.30 6.81 -10.16
C ASP A 212 6.48 5.85 -10.10
N HIS A 213 7.23 5.93 -8.99
CA HIS A 213 8.51 5.25 -8.84
C HIS A 213 8.60 4.50 -7.51
N CYS A 214 9.24 3.34 -7.57
CA CYS A 214 9.66 2.59 -6.40
C CYS A 214 11.03 3.10 -5.91
N TYR A 215 11.12 3.32 -4.61
CA TYR A 215 12.35 3.76 -3.94
C TYR A 215 12.85 2.68 -2.99
N GLY A 216 14.18 2.60 -2.87
CA GLY A 216 14.89 1.66 -2.03
C GLY A 216 16.08 2.29 -1.29
N GLY A 217 16.92 1.44 -0.69
CA GLY A 217 18.06 1.90 0.12
C GLY A 217 17.64 2.58 1.42
N LEU A 218 16.45 2.23 1.90
CA LEU A 218 15.87 2.66 3.16
C LEU A 218 16.55 1.98 4.35
N GLN A 219 16.77 2.70 5.44
CA GLN A 219 17.53 2.20 6.59
C GLN A 219 16.64 2.11 7.85
N GLY A 220 16.67 0.95 8.51
CA GLY A 220 16.04 0.76 9.81
C GLY A 220 14.53 1.05 9.83
N ASN A 221 14.09 1.85 10.80
CA ASN A 221 12.72 2.37 10.87
C ASN A 221 12.70 3.74 10.19
N TRP A 222 12.36 3.76 8.92
CA TRP A 222 12.30 4.98 8.12
C TRP A 222 10.93 5.67 8.21
N GLU A 223 10.91 6.96 7.92
CA GLU A 223 9.69 7.77 7.90
C GLU A 223 9.63 8.63 6.63
N VAL A 224 8.48 8.62 5.96
CA VAL A 224 8.12 9.57 4.89
C VAL A 224 7.18 10.60 5.48
N ARG A 225 7.39 11.88 5.14
CA ARG A 225 6.49 12.98 5.50
C ARG A 225 5.96 13.65 4.25
N VAL A 226 4.66 13.93 4.28
CA VAL A 226 3.96 14.74 3.26
C VAL A 226 3.28 15.87 4.02
N THR A 227 3.78 17.10 3.83
CA THR A 227 3.32 18.28 4.59
C THR A 227 3.05 19.47 3.68
N ASN A 228 2.28 20.43 4.16
CA ASN A 228 2.18 21.76 3.54
C ASN A 228 3.36 22.67 3.96
N ALA A 229 3.35 23.92 3.48
CA ALA A 229 4.38 24.90 3.82
C ALA A 229 4.41 25.31 5.32
N GLN A 230 3.32 25.05 6.07
CA GLN A 230 3.23 25.26 7.50
C GLN A 230 3.73 24.07 8.32
N GLY A 231 4.13 22.99 7.67
CA GLY A 231 4.58 21.74 8.30
C GLY A 231 3.43 20.82 8.73
N GLU A 232 2.19 21.14 8.38
CA GLU A 232 1.04 20.31 8.68
C GLU A 232 0.86 19.23 7.59
N GLY A 233 0.51 18.01 7.98
CA GLY A 233 0.35 16.92 7.03
C GLY A 233 0.28 15.57 7.70
N ALA A 234 0.84 14.57 7.06
CA ALA A 234 0.91 13.21 7.54
C ALA A 234 2.33 12.64 7.44
N ALA A 235 2.67 11.76 8.38
CA ALA A 235 3.88 10.95 8.32
C ALA A 235 3.51 9.47 8.32
N LEU A 236 4.24 8.68 7.53
CA LEU A 236 4.16 7.24 7.52
C LEU A 236 5.54 6.66 7.83
N ALA A 237 5.60 5.77 8.82
CA ALA A 237 6.82 5.07 9.20
C ALA A 237 6.69 3.56 8.97
N SER A 238 7.76 2.92 8.48
CA SER A 238 7.84 1.49 8.23
C SER A 238 9.27 0.97 8.32
N LYS A 239 9.44 -0.35 8.16
CA LYS A 239 10.75 -1.04 8.06
C LYS A 239 10.89 -1.81 6.74
N THR A 240 9.95 -1.65 5.82
CA THR A 240 10.01 -2.35 4.54
C THR A 240 11.23 -1.90 3.73
N PRO A 241 11.81 -2.78 2.88
CA PRO A 241 12.96 -2.41 2.05
C PRO A 241 12.62 -1.43 0.93
N TRP A 242 11.33 -1.34 0.56
CA TRP A 242 10.86 -0.56 -0.59
C TRP A 242 9.67 0.30 -0.23
N VAL A 243 9.50 1.41 -0.98
CA VAL A 243 8.30 2.25 -0.95
C VAL A 243 8.00 2.79 -2.34
N GLN A 244 6.75 2.63 -2.81
CA GLN A 244 6.27 3.33 -4.02
C GLN A 244 5.78 4.71 -3.63
N ILE A 245 6.12 5.70 -4.45
CA ILE A 245 5.56 7.05 -4.40
C ILE A 245 4.83 7.31 -5.72
N HIS A 246 3.55 7.73 -5.63
CA HIS A 246 2.76 8.03 -6.82
C HIS A 246 1.97 9.33 -6.66
N THR A 247 2.09 10.24 -7.63
CA THR A 247 1.45 11.57 -7.62
C THR A 247 -0.02 11.57 -8.02
N ALA A 248 -0.57 10.42 -8.41
CA ALA A 248 -2.00 10.23 -8.73
C ALA A 248 -2.54 11.17 -9.82
N ASP A 249 -1.79 11.38 -10.88
CA ASP A 249 -2.10 12.32 -11.95
C ASP A 249 -3.47 12.05 -12.60
N ALA A 250 -3.83 10.76 -12.79
CA ALA A 250 -5.13 10.36 -13.32
C ALA A 250 -6.32 10.72 -12.40
N LEU A 251 -6.07 10.99 -11.11
CA LEU A 251 -7.07 11.44 -10.13
C LEU A 251 -7.06 12.95 -9.91
N GLY A 252 -6.26 13.71 -10.66
CA GLY A 252 -6.08 15.15 -10.48
C GLY A 252 -5.15 15.50 -9.31
N ARG A 253 -4.26 14.58 -8.91
CA ARG A 253 -3.19 14.78 -7.92
C ARG A 253 -3.69 15.19 -6.52
N PRO A 254 -4.67 14.47 -5.93
CA PRO A 254 -5.29 14.88 -4.65
C PRO A 254 -4.37 14.72 -3.44
N GLY A 255 -3.26 14.00 -3.57
CA GLY A 255 -2.26 13.67 -2.54
C GLY A 255 -1.22 12.72 -3.11
N LEU A 256 -0.36 12.17 -2.24
CA LEU A 256 0.69 11.24 -2.63
C LEU A 256 0.39 9.83 -2.13
N ALA A 257 0.29 8.85 -3.02
CA ALA A 257 0.34 7.45 -2.60
C ALA A 257 1.73 7.16 -2.02
N ILE A 258 1.76 6.61 -0.82
CA ILE A 258 2.95 6.19 -0.11
C ILE A 258 2.75 4.73 0.25
N GLU A 259 3.36 3.82 -0.51
CA GLU A 259 3.10 2.39 -0.43
C GLU A 259 4.34 1.65 0.10
N PRO A 260 4.46 1.37 1.41
CA PRO A 260 5.52 0.50 1.92
C PRO A 260 5.39 -0.91 1.35
N MET A 261 6.39 -1.38 0.64
CA MET A 261 6.37 -2.67 -0.07
C MET A 261 7.41 -3.64 0.48
N THR A 262 7.06 -4.92 0.58
CA THR A 262 7.98 -5.99 1.00
C THR A 262 8.93 -6.43 -0.10
N CYS A 263 8.60 -6.14 -1.35
CA CYS A 263 9.40 -6.39 -2.55
C CYS A 263 9.10 -5.31 -3.60
N PRO A 264 10.02 -5.04 -4.55
CA PRO A 264 9.81 -4.04 -5.59
C PRO A 264 8.81 -4.50 -6.66
N PRO A 265 8.40 -3.62 -7.61
CA PRO A 265 7.63 -4.02 -8.78
C PRO A 265 8.30 -5.19 -9.52
N ASP A 266 7.48 -6.05 -10.09
CA ASP A 266 7.87 -7.23 -10.87
C ASP A 266 8.77 -8.25 -10.12
N ALA A 267 8.65 -8.28 -8.79
CA ALA A 267 9.45 -9.17 -7.95
C ALA A 267 9.18 -10.66 -8.22
N PHE A 268 7.99 -11.01 -8.72
CA PHE A 268 7.66 -12.39 -9.10
C PHE A 268 8.53 -12.89 -10.27
N ASN A 269 9.05 -11.98 -11.10
CA ASN A 269 9.98 -12.29 -12.20
C ASN A 269 11.43 -12.04 -11.81
N SER A 270 11.74 -10.94 -11.12
CA SER A 270 13.12 -10.60 -10.74
C SER A 270 13.66 -11.40 -9.56
N GLY A 271 12.78 -11.91 -8.69
CA GLY A 271 13.14 -12.58 -7.44
C GLY A 271 13.65 -11.63 -6.33
N ILE A 272 13.78 -10.33 -6.60
CA ILE A 272 14.32 -9.37 -5.65
C ILE A 272 13.39 -9.24 -4.44
N ASP A 273 13.89 -9.54 -3.24
CA ASP A 273 13.17 -9.50 -1.96
C ASP A 273 11.81 -10.22 -1.98
N LEU A 274 11.59 -11.11 -2.96
CA LEU A 274 10.39 -11.93 -3.03
C LEU A 274 10.37 -12.93 -1.88
N VAL A 275 9.27 -12.92 -1.12
CA VAL A 275 9.10 -13.85 -0.01
C VAL A 275 8.68 -15.23 -0.53
N SER A 276 9.42 -16.27 -0.18
CA SER A 276 8.98 -17.66 -0.32
C SER A 276 8.27 -18.07 0.97
N LEU A 277 6.94 -18.00 0.96
CA LEU A 277 6.12 -18.25 2.13
C LEU A 277 5.84 -19.75 2.28
N ALA A 278 6.57 -20.45 3.16
CA ALA A 278 6.46 -21.88 3.35
C ALA A 278 5.05 -22.29 3.87
N PRO A 279 4.64 -23.57 3.71
CA PRO A 279 3.40 -24.09 4.29
C PRO A 279 3.26 -23.77 5.77
N GLY A 280 2.12 -23.19 6.16
CA GLY A 280 1.85 -22.77 7.54
C GLY A 280 2.60 -21.53 8.02
N GLN A 281 3.57 -21.02 7.28
CA GLN A 281 4.32 -19.81 7.61
C GLN A 281 3.44 -18.56 7.50
N ARG A 282 3.72 -17.57 8.36
CA ARG A 282 3.11 -16.23 8.34
C ARG A 282 4.17 -15.16 8.08
N HIS A 283 3.88 -14.28 7.16
CA HIS A 283 4.65 -13.04 6.96
C HIS A 283 3.89 -11.85 7.55
N ARG A 284 4.62 -10.80 7.98
CA ARG A 284 4.05 -9.57 8.55
C ARG A 284 4.69 -8.35 7.93
N LEU A 285 3.86 -7.35 7.68
CA LEU A 285 4.23 -5.99 7.32
C LEU A 285 3.63 -5.07 8.38
N SER A 286 4.46 -4.20 8.98
CA SER A 286 4.03 -3.25 10.01
C SER A 286 4.42 -1.84 9.62
N LEU A 287 3.51 -0.90 9.88
CA LEU A 287 3.73 0.52 9.67
C LEU A 287 2.84 1.35 10.58
N SER A 288 3.08 2.66 10.64
CA SER A 288 2.21 3.60 11.32
C SER A 288 1.96 4.85 10.48
N ILE A 289 0.81 5.49 10.69
CA ILE A 289 0.45 6.78 10.08
C ILE A 289 0.05 7.73 11.19
N ARG A 290 0.66 8.92 11.21
CA ARG A 290 0.36 9.95 12.22
C ARG A 290 0.24 11.34 11.62
N GLY A 291 -0.42 12.26 12.33
CA GLY A 291 -0.49 13.67 11.97
C GLY A 291 0.85 14.40 12.22
N GLN A 292 1.09 15.43 11.43
CA GLN A 292 2.20 16.38 11.55
C GLN A 292 1.66 17.79 11.81
#